data_6b98a4df9a3b1e441ef10eecf0f5d69f
#
_entry.id   6b98a4df9a3b1e441ef10eecf0f5d69f
#
_cell.length_a   1.000
_cell.length_b   1.000
_cell.length_c   1.000
_cell.angle_alpha   90.00
_cell.angle_beta   90.00
_cell.angle_gamma   90.00
#
_symmetry.space_group_name_H-M   'P 1'
#
loop_
_entity.id
_entity.type
_entity.pdbx_description
1 polymer ?
#
loop_
_entity_poly.entity_id
_entity_poly.type
_entity_poly.pdbx_seq_one_letter_code
_entity_poly.pdbx_strand_id
1 'polypeptide(L)'
;MRNVDVIIAGAGPAGSTAAKVLGEAGVSTLLIDKSAFPRDKPCGGGISARALARFPYLQNALAGIPASWVSKVHFESPSGFVVDYRSPDALYLMIRRCEFDNLLFSLVRPNVEIVTGSLVRKVTQHAGHVSVATDTHQYRARMVIGCDGANSIVARASGLRTGNVQSDYAIDMMEETPQQELSTAERDRMYIYYRIRSHYGYGYVFPKAGHLNVGVGFKLDYYLSNLRGEHYAHHRAFVDDLKSKRLLAGQSNRANFRAFPLPISGPLARTYADGVLLAGDAGGFVNALTAEGIYYAMVSGELAARAALEAIRNGNFAGAQLRGYEFAWKQEIGDELANSVRLQKLLLADPTRIDRIVRAASRHPVLADLLARFATGALTHAQFKRSMLRRALPVYVREKARQLVFG
;
A
#
# COMPACT_ATOMS: atom_id res chain seq x y z
N MET A 1 -31.74 -16.89 5.91
CA MET A 1 -30.71 -16.21 5.13
C MET A 1 -30.95 -14.72 5.27
N ARG A 2 -29.94 -13.96 5.68
CA ARG A 2 -30.06 -12.51 5.89
C ARG A 2 -29.85 -11.79 4.55
N ASN A 3 -30.71 -10.81 4.24
CA ASN A 3 -30.65 -10.06 2.99
C ASN A 3 -30.25 -8.61 3.27
N VAL A 4 -29.26 -8.10 2.53
CA VAL A 4 -28.81 -6.71 2.55
C VAL A 4 -28.63 -6.20 1.11
N ASP A 5 -28.43 -4.91 0.91
CA ASP A 5 -28.16 -4.39 -0.43
C ASP A 5 -26.70 -4.68 -0.84
N VAL A 6 -25.74 -4.46 0.07
CA VAL A 6 -24.30 -4.61 -0.21
C VAL A 6 -23.63 -5.43 0.89
N ILE A 7 -22.84 -6.42 0.50
CA ILE A 7 -21.86 -7.06 1.40
C ILE A 7 -20.48 -6.52 1.08
N ILE A 8 -19.71 -6.15 2.10
CA ILE A 8 -18.29 -5.79 2.01
C ILE A 8 -17.48 -6.90 2.66
N ALA A 9 -16.62 -7.57 1.91
CA ALA A 9 -15.75 -8.60 2.40
C ALA A 9 -14.36 -8.02 2.74
N GLY A 10 -14.03 -7.93 4.03
CA GLY A 10 -12.80 -7.35 4.57
C GLY A 10 -12.97 -5.91 5.08
N ALA A 11 -12.59 -5.67 6.35
CA ALA A 11 -12.66 -4.38 7.03
C ALA A 11 -11.29 -3.67 7.16
N GLY A 12 -10.39 -3.92 6.21
CA GLY A 12 -9.16 -3.11 6.04
C GLY A 12 -9.47 -1.70 5.51
N PRO A 13 -8.46 -0.89 5.16
CA PRO A 13 -8.66 0.49 4.71
C PRO A 13 -9.67 0.65 3.57
N ALA A 14 -9.68 -0.27 2.61
CA ALA A 14 -10.67 -0.24 1.51
C ALA A 14 -12.10 -0.48 2.00
N GLY A 15 -12.29 -1.56 2.77
CA GLY A 15 -13.63 -1.96 3.23
C GLY A 15 -14.22 -1.01 4.27
N SER A 16 -13.43 -0.54 5.23
CA SER A 16 -13.90 0.44 6.21
C SER A 16 -14.24 1.78 5.54
N THR A 17 -13.46 2.21 4.54
CA THR A 17 -13.78 3.41 3.76
C THR A 17 -15.09 3.22 2.96
N ALA A 18 -15.26 2.07 2.30
CA ALA A 18 -16.49 1.76 1.58
C ALA A 18 -17.71 1.68 2.52
N ALA A 19 -17.57 1.02 3.67
CA ALA A 19 -18.63 0.89 4.67
C ALA A 19 -19.04 2.24 5.26
N LYS A 20 -18.07 3.14 5.52
CA LYS A 20 -18.34 4.50 5.95
C LYS A 20 -19.22 5.24 4.93
N VAL A 21 -18.85 5.21 3.64
CA VAL A 21 -19.57 5.90 2.58
C VAL A 21 -20.98 5.35 2.41
N LEU A 22 -21.16 4.02 2.39
CA LEU A 22 -22.48 3.38 2.26
C LEU A 22 -23.36 3.62 3.49
N GLY A 23 -22.75 3.57 4.68
CA GLY A 23 -23.46 3.85 5.93
C GLY A 23 -23.94 5.30 6.01
N GLU A 24 -23.14 6.28 5.57
CA GLU A 24 -23.52 7.68 5.48
C GLU A 24 -24.67 7.92 4.50
N ALA A 25 -24.78 7.09 3.46
CA ALA A 25 -25.87 7.13 2.49
C ALA A 25 -27.11 6.30 2.92
N GLY A 26 -27.09 5.67 4.09
CA GLY A 26 -28.22 4.89 4.62
C GLY A 26 -28.46 3.55 3.93
N VAL A 27 -27.47 3.01 3.19
CA VAL A 27 -27.59 1.72 2.49
C VAL A 27 -27.52 0.56 3.45
N SER A 28 -28.42 -0.43 3.29
CA SER A 28 -28.38 -1.70 4.02
C SER A 28 -27.10 -2.46 3.68
N THR A 29 -26.12 -2.40 4.58
CA THR A 29 -24.76 -2.88 4.34
C THR A 29 -24.32 -3.83 5.43
N LEU A 30 -23.67 -4.92 5.03
CA LEU A 30 -23.00 -5.89 5.91
C LEU A 30 -21.49 -5.85 5.66
N LEU A 31 -20.71 -5.50 6.68
CA LEU A 31 -19.25 -5.54 6.67
C LEU A 31 -18.78 -6.82 7.39
N ILE A 32 -18.03 -7.67 6.69
CA ILE A 32 -17.50 -8.94 7.24
C ILE A 32 -15.99 -8.89 7.27
N ASP A 33 -15.37 -9.22 8.42
CA ASP A 33 -13.92 -9.44 8.52
C ASP A 33 -13.60 -10.71 9.28
N LYS A 34 -12.53 -11.40 8.87
CA LYS A 34 -12.03 -12.61 9.52
C LYS A 34 -11.46 -12.36 10.91
N SER A 35 -11.08 -11.15 11.22
CA SER A 35 -10.43 -10.75 12.47
C SER A 35 -11.36 -9.89 13.32
N ALA A 36 -11.26 -10.02 14.64
CA ALA A 36 -11.79 -9.01 15.56
C ALA A 36 -10.88 -7.79 15.60
N PHE A 37 -11.46 -6.60 15.83
CA PHE A 37 -10.72 -5.34 15.92
C PHE A 37 -10.58 -4.90 17.41
N PRO A 38 -9.44 -4.24 17.77
CA PRO A 38 -8.29 -3.91 16.93
C PRO A 38 -7.49 -5.16 16.52
N ARG A 39 -6.98 -5.16 15.28
CA ARG A 39 -6.16 -6.26 14.78
C ARG A 39 -4.85 -5.74 14.20
N ASP A 40 -3.82 -6.55 14.28
CA ASP A 40 -2.57 -6.28 13.60
C ASP A 40 -2.60 -6.75 12.13
N LYS A 41 -1.86 -6.04 11.27
CA LYS A 41 -1.54 -6.44 9.91
C LYS A 41 -0.11 -6.02 9.59
N PRO A 42 0.77 -6.91 9.14
CA PRO A 42 2.13 -6.56 8.72
C PRO A 42 2.11 -5.46 7.65
N CYS A 43 2.83 -4.35 7.91
CA CYS A 43 2.89 -3.21 7.01
C CYS A 43 3.85 -2.13 7.54
N GLY A 44 4.56 -1.44 6.66
CA GLY A 44 5.33 -0.25 7.03
C GLY A 44 4.51 0.84 7.73
N GLY A 45 3.20 0.91 7.47
CA GLY A 45 2.26 1.79 8.20
C GLY A 45 2.43 3.27 7.89
N GLY A 46 2.99 3.61 6.74
CA GLY A 46 3.11 5.00 6.29
C GLY A 46 1.80 5.50 5.65
N ILE A 47 1.27 6.58 6.18
CA ILE A 47 0.16 7.33 5.59
C ILE A 47 0.77 8.56 4.94
N SER A 48 0.73 8.64 3.61
CA SER A 48 1.31 9.76 2.87
C SER A 48 0.55 11.06 3.11
N ALA A 49 1.25 12.19 3.03
CA ALA A 49 0.62 13.50 3.12
C ALA A 49 -0.52 13.67 2.09
N ARG A 50 -0.40 13.01 0.93
CA ARG A 50 -1.44 12.95 -0.09
C ARG A 50 -2.70 12.24 0.39
N ALA A 51 -2.57 11.15 1.16
CA ALA A 51 -3.71 10.44 1.73
C ALA A 51 -4.47 11.33 2.71
N LEU A 52 -3.77 12.09 3.56
CA LEU A 52 -4.37 13.03 4.49
C LEU A 52 -5.07 14.20 3.78
N ALA A 53 -4.49 14.69 2.69
CA ALA A 53 -5.10 15.75 1.87
C ALA A 53 -6.36 15.24 1.13
N ARG A 54 -6.36 13.98 0.64
CA ARG A 54 -7.49 13.39 -0.10
C ARG A 54 -8.64 13.00 0.83
N PHE A 55 -8.36 12.70 2.09
CA PHE A 55 -9.31 12.29 3.12
C PHE A 55 -9.22 13.23 4.33
N PRO A 56 -9.73 14.49 4.23
CA PRO A 56 -9.55 15.49 5.28
C PRO A 56 -10.10 15.10 6.65
N TYR A 57 -11.10 14.23 6.70
CA TYR A 57 -11.67 13.71 7.95
C TYR A 57 -10.64 12.98 8.81
N LEU A 58 -9.57 12.44 8.19
CA LEU A 58 -8.49 11.77 8.93
C LEU A 58 -7.71 12.73 9.81
N GLN A 59 -7.60 14.02 9.46
CA GLN A 59 -6.84 14.98 10.25
C GLN A 59 -7.41 15.10 11.67
N ASN A 60 -8.73 15.18 11.79
CA ASN A 60 -9.41 15.23 13.09
C ASN A 60 -9.44 13.84 13.75
N ALA A 61 -9.69 12.79 12.98
CA ALA A 61 -9.81 11.43 13.50
C ALA A 61 -8.50 10.87 14.07
N LEU A 62 -7.36 11.31 13.54
CA LEU A 62 -6.03 10.91 14.01
C LEU A 62 -5.58 11.66 15.26
N ALA A 63 -6.32 12.68 15.72
CA ALA A 63 -6.00 13.39 16.94
C ALA A 63 -6.02 12.43 18.14
N GLY A 64 -4.91 12.36 18.88
CA GLY A 64 -4.76 11.45 20.02
C GLY A 64 -4.35 10.00 19.68
N ILE A 65 -4.23 9.65 18.41
CA ILE A 65 -3.72 8.34 18.00
C ILE A 65 -2.18 8.37 17.98
N PRO A 66 -1.49 7.39 18.62
CA PRO A 66 -0.03 7.36 18.61
C PRO A 66 0.54 7.21 17.20
N ALA A 67 1.23 8.24 16.72
CA ALA A 67 1.84 8.28 15.39
C ALA A 67 3.10 9.15 15.39
N SER A 68 3.98 8.94 14.41
CA SER A 68 5.21 9.72 14.23
C SER A 68 5.24 10.38 12.87
N TRP A 69 5.54 11.68 12.83
CA TRP A 69 5.76 12.40 11.59
C TRP A 69 7.20 12.22 11.10
N VAL A 70 7.35 11.84 9.84
CA VAL A 70 8.64 11.69 9.16
C VAL A 70 8.82 12.79 8.14
N SER A 71 9.92 13.54 8.29
CA SER A 71 10.35 14.58 7.37
C SER A 71 11.72 14.34 6.74
N LYS A 72 12.44 13.32 7.21
CA LYS A 72 13.76 12.94 6.70
C LYS A 72 13.71 11.59 6.01
N VAL A 73 14.42 11.46 4.91
CA VAL A 73 14.55 10.20 4.15
C VAL A 73 16.01 9.91 3.86
N HIS A 74 16.41 8.68 4.10
CA HIS A 74 17.70 8.12 3.70
C HIS A 74 17.47 7.10 2.58
N PHE A 75 18.13 7.29 1.44
CA PHE A 75 18.17 6.30 0.36
C PHE A 75 19.58 5.78 0.18
N GLU A 76 19.75 4.46 0.21
CA GLU A 76 21.01 3.81 -0.12
C GLU A 76 20.82 2.93 -1.36
N SER A 77 21.62 3.20 -2.40
CA SER A 77 21.59 2.44 -3.65
C SER A 77 22.34 1.11 -3.53
N PRO A 78 22.19 0.18 -4.50
CA PRO A 78 22.91 -1.10 -4.48
C PRO A 78 24.42 -0.99 -4.34
N SER A 79 25.05 0.04 -4.90
CA SER A 79 26.50 0.30 -4.80
C SER A 79 26.89 1.23 -3.65
N GLY A 80 25.97 1.54 -2.72
CA GLY A 80 26.25 2.36 -1.54
C GLY A 80 26.27 3.86 -1.78
N PHE A 81 25.73 4.38 -2.91
CA PHE A 81 25.48 5.81 -3.03
C PHE A 81 24.32 6.20 -2.11
N VAL A 82 24.48 7.32 -1.41
CA VAL A 82 23.54 7.76 -0.39
C VAL A 82 22.93 9.11 -0.74
N VAL A 83 21.63 9.26 -0.51
CA VAL A 83 20.92 10.53 -0.46
C VAL A 83 20.26 10.67 0.90
N ASP A 84 20.71 11.63 1.68
CA ASP A 84 20.03 12.13 2.87
C ASP A 84 19.28 13.39 2.50
N TYR A 85 17.95 13.35 2.69
CA TYR A 85 17.09 14.48 2.36
C TYR A 85 16.21 14.84 3.57
N ARG A 86 16.08 16.15 3.81
CA ARG A 86 15.13 16.70 4.78
C ARG A 86 14.11 17.56 4.05
N SER A 87 12.85 17.17 4.14
CA SER A 87 11.73 17.94 3.63
C SER A 87 11.37 19.08 4.59
N PRO A 88 10.99 20.27 4.10
CA PRO A 88 10.39 21.30 4.95
C PRO A 88 9.07 20.86 5.55
N ASP A 89 8.33 20.00 4.85
CA ASP A 89 7.04 19.46 5.28
C ASP A 89 7.16 17.99 5.64
N ALA A 90 6.23 17.49 6.45
CA ALA A 90 6.12 16.06 6.72
C ALA A 90 5.79 15.28 5.45
N LEU A 91 6.50 14.18 5.22
CA LEU A 91 6.32 13.28 4.06
C LEU A 91 5.31 12.17 4.37
N TYR A 92 5.42 11.60 5.58
CA TYR A 92 4.57 10.52 6.06
C TYR A 92 4.17 10.71 7.52
N LEU A 93 2.98 10.23 7.83
CA LEU A 93 2.57 9.88 9.18
C LEU A 93 2.78 8.37 9.35
N MET A 94 3.72 7.97 10.22
CA MET A 94 3.98 6.57 10.54
C MET A 94 3.13 6.13 11.72
N ILE A 95 2.27 5.15 11.45
CA ILE A 95 1.28 4.67 12.41
C ILE A 95 1.22 3.13 12.40
N ARG A 96 0.92 2.51 13.52
CA ARG A 96 0.67 1.08 13.57
C ARG A 96 -0.65 0.74 12.90
N ARG A 97 -0.69 -0.39 12.20
CA ARG A 97 -1.91 -0.81 11.49
C ARG A 97 -3.04 -1.18 12.46
N CYS A 98 -2.73 -1.68 13.65
CA CYS A 98 -3.75 -1.91 14.66
C CYS A 98 -4.47 -0.61 15.05
N GLU A 99 -3.76 0.50 15.17
CA GLU A 99 -4.32 1.81 15.47
C GLU A 99 -5.09 2.39 14.28
N PHE A 100 -4.45 2.41 13.10
CA PHE A 100 -5.06 3.03 11.91
C PHE A 100 -6.29 2.27 11.41
N ASP A 101 -6.20 0.94 11.30
CA ASP A 101 -7.33 0.14 10.83
C ASP A 101 -8.49 0.17 11.83
N ASN A 102 -8.20 0.17 13.14
CA ASN A 102 -9.23 0.32 14.18
C ASN A 102 -9.88 1.71 14.14
N LEU A 103 -9.09 2.76 13.86
CA LEU A 103 -9.64 4.11 13.65
C LEU A 103 -10.63 4.12 12.46
N LEU A 104 -10.21 3.62 11.28
CA LEU A 104 -11.12 3.57 10.13
C LEU A 104 -12.36 2.74 10.40
N PHE A 105 -12.20 1.63 11.10
CA PHE A 105 -13.30 0.76 11.52
C PHE A 105 -14.29 1.48 12.46
N SER A 106 -13.80 2.28 13.41
CA SER A 106 -14.63 3.05 14.33
C SER A 106 -15.42 4.19 13.66
N LEU A 107 -14.99 4.63 12.47
CA LEU A 107 -15.71 5.63 11.67
C LEU A 107 -16.86 5.04 10.84
N VAL A 108 -17.02 3.73 10.83
CA VAL A 108 -18.17 3.08 10.18
C VAL A 108 -19.43 3.42 10.95
N ARG A 109 -20.48 3.81 10.25
CA ARG A 109 -21.75 4.25 10.85
C ARG A 109 -22.48 3.09 11.56
N PRO A 110 -23.22 3.37 12.66
CA PRO A 110 -23.92 2.33 13.42
C PRO A 110 -25.00 1.55 12.65
N ASN A 111 -25.50 2.10 11.55
CA ASN A 111 -26.47 1.43 10.69
C ASN A 111 -25.87 0.41 9.73
N VAL A 112 -24.54 0.30 9.66
CA VAL A 112 -23.85 -0.77 8.97
C VAL A 112 -23.76 -1.97 9.92
N GLU A 113 -24.28 -3.11 9.47
CA GLU A 113 -24.11 -4.35 10.22
C GLU A 113 -22.67 -4.83 10.12
N ILE A 114 -22.07 -5.20 11.25
CA ILE A 114 -20.66 -5.62 11.30
C ILE A 114 -20.57 -7.04 11.87
N VAL A 115 -19.86 -7.92 11.15
CA VAL A 115 -19.54 -9.29 11.57
C VAL A 115 -18.04 -9.48 11.52
N THR A 116 -17.41 -9.55 12.67
CA THR A 116 -15.97 -9.80 12.83
C THR A 116 -15.70 -11.25 13.29
N GLY A 117 -14.43 -11.70 13.16
CA GLY A 117 -14.06 -13.07 13.50
C GLY A 117 -14.68 -14.11 12.54
N SER A 118 -15.10 -13.70 11.34
CA SER A 118 -15.84 -14.54 10.41
C SER A 118 -15.21 -14.48 9.01
N LEU A 119 -14.60 -15.56 8.58
CA LEU A 119 -13.91 -15.63 7.29
C LEU A 119 -14.91 -15.95 6.17
N VAL A 120 -14.94 -15.09 5.14
CA VAL A 120 -15.63 -15.40 3.89
C VAL A 120 -14.95 -16.61 3.24
N ARG A 121 -15.70 -17.69 3.03
CA ARG A 121 -15.22 -18.94 2.44
C ARG A 121 -15.64 -19.13 1.00
N LYS A 122 -16.82 -18.65 0.65
CA LYS A 122 -17.40 -18.85 -0.67
C LYS A 122 -18.22 -17.63 -1.08
N VAL A 123 -18.10 -17.25 -2.33
CA VAL A 123 -18.93 -16.25 -3.00
C VAL A 123 -19.51 -16.91 -4.24
N THR A 124 -20.82 -16.74 -4.47
CA THR A 124 -21.50 -17.30 -5.64
C THR A 124 -22.37 -16.22 -6.27
N GLN A 125 -22.12 -15.93 -7.52
CA GLN A 125 -22.95 -15.03 -8.32
C GLN A 125 -24.17 -15.78 -8.86
N HIS A 126 -25.33 -15.16 -8.77
CA HIS A 126 -26.60 -15.64 -9.31
C HIS A 126 -27.24 -14.53 -10.16
N ALA A 127 -28.26 -14.87 -10.92
CA ALA A 127 -29.05 -13.85 -11.60
C ALA A 127 -29.71 -12.91 -10.57
N GLY A 128 -29.28 -11.63 -10.57
CA GLY A 128 -29.83 -10.59 -9.71
C GLY A 128 -29.40 -10.57 -8.24
N HIS A 129 -28.50 -11.46 -7.81
CA HIS A 129 -27.94 -11.41 -6.44
C HIS A 129 -26.62 -12.15 -6.29
N VAL A 130 -25.94 -11.91 -5.18
CA VAL A 130 -24.72 -12.62 -4.76
C VAL A 130 -24.99 -13.31 -3.41
N SER A 131 -24.55 -14.54 -3.28
CA SER A 131 -24.52 -15.29 -2.01
C SER A 131 -23.10 -15.32 -1.47
N VAL A 132 -22.95 -15.01 -0.17
CA VAL A 132 -21.68 -15.05 0.55
C VAL A 132 -21.80 -16.01 1.72
N ALA A 133 -20.94 -17.01 1.79
CA ALA A 133 -20.86 -17.94 2.90
C ALA A 133 -19.58 -17.72 3.70
N THR A 134 -19.72 -17.68 5.02
CA THR A 134 -18.64 -17.68 6.00
C THR A 134 -18.54 -19.04 6.68
N ASP A 135 -17.67 -19.17 7.68
CA ASP A 135 -17.56 -20.39 8.48
C ASP A 135 -18.87 -20.74 9.20
N THR A 136 -19.71 -19.75 9.52
CA THR A 136 -20.86 -19.92 10.42
C THR A 136 -22.21 -19.58 9.80
N HIS A 137 -22.23 -18.69 8.79
CA HIS A 137 -23.46 -18.12 8.25
C HIS A 137 -23.44 -18.00 6.72
N GLN A 138 -24.66 -17.88 6.17
CA GLN A 138 -24.87 -17.53 4.77
C GLN A 138 -25.66 -16.23 4.67
N TYR A 139 -25.20 -15.37 3.76
CA TYR A 139 -25.78 -14.06 3.49
C TYR A 139 -26.12 -13.92 2.01
N ARG A 140 -27.09 -13.07 1.72
CA ARG A 140 -27.48 -12.70 0.37
C ARG A 140 -27.46 -11.20 0.21
N ALA A 141 -26.95 -10.71 -0.91
CA ALA A 141 -26.96 -9.29 -1.26
C ALA A 141 -27.22 -9.07 -2.75
N ARG A 142 -27.53 -7.86 -3.12
CA ARG A 142 -27.57 -7.45 -4.54
C ARG A 142 -26.18 -7.45 -5.14
N MET A 143 -25.17 -7.05 -4.33
CA MET A 143 -23.79 -7.04 -4.75
C MET A 143 -22.81 -7.24 -3.61
N VAL A 144 -21.56 -7.56 -3.94
CA VAL A 144 -20.43 -7.66 -3.02
C VAL A 144 -19.28 -6.76 -3.45
N ILE A 145 -18.65 -6.07 -2.47
CA ILE A 145 -17.39 -5.36 -2.66
C ILE A 145 -16.29 -6.21 -2.00
N GLY A 146 -15.40 -6.77 -2.81
CA GLY A 146 -14.25 -7.54 -2.32
C GLY A 146 -13.12 -6.60 -1.89
N CYS A 147 -12.90 -6.55 -0.56
CA CYS A 147 -11.82 -5.81 0.12
C CYS A 147 -10.97 -6.79 0.95
N ASP A 148 -10.95 -8.06 0.58
CA ASP A 148 -10.42 -9.20 1.33
C ASP A 148 -8.93 -9.47 1.11
N GLY A 149 -8.22 -8.47 0.57
CA GLY A 149 -6.76 -8.41 0.51
C GLY A 149 -6.13 -9.22 -0.62
N ALA A 150 -4.80 -9.39 -0.57
CA ALA A 150 -4.00 -9.99 -1.65
C ALA A 150 -4.48 -11.40 -2.06
N ASN A 151 -5.01 -12.18 -1.12
CA ASN A 151 -5.52 -13.53 -1.35
C ASN A 151 -7.05 -13.56 -1.54
N SER A 152 -7.62 -12.54 -2.16
CA SER A 152 -9.06 -12.35 -2.29
C SER A 152 -9.82 -13.58 -2.79
N ILE A 153 -10.79 -14.00 -1.99
CA ILE A 153 -11.76 -15.06 -2.36
C ILE A 153 -12.78 -14.47 -3.35
N VAL A 154 -13.21 -13.22 -3.13
CA VAL A 154 -14.15 -12.53 -4.02
C VAL A 154 -13.58 -12.46 -5.44
N ALA A 155 -12.31 -12.04 -5.59
CA ALA A 155 -11.66 -11.92 -6.90
C ALA A 155 -11.56 -13.27 -7.65
N ARG A 156 -11.25 -14.36 -6.94
CA ARG A 156 -11.20 -15.71 -7.53
C ARG A 156 -12.58 -16.24 -7.89
N ALA A 157 -13.54 -16.11 -6.97
CA ALA A 157 -14.90 -16.62 -7.15
C ALA A 157 -15.63 -15.94 -8.30
N SER A 158 -15.34 -14.65 -8.56
CA SER A 158 -15.91 -13.88 -9.68
C SER A 158 -15.17 -14.06 -11.01
N GLY A 159 -14.11 -14.89 -11.06
CA GLY A 159 -13.29 -15.07 -12.27
C GLY A 159 -12.46 -13.84 -12.66
N LEU A 160 -12.41 -12.81 -11.80
CA LEU A 160 -11.62 -11.60 -12.05
C LEU A 160 -10.12 -11.81 -11.81
N ARG A 161 -9.77 -12.78 -10.97
CA ARG A 161 -8.39 -13.24 -10.79
C ARG A 161 -8.30 -14.72 -11.16
N THR A 162 -7.55 -15.01 -12.20
CA THR A 162 -7.29 -16.37 -12.68
C THR A 162 -5.84 -16.74 -12.36
N GLY A 163 -5.65 -17.70 -11.44
CA GLY A 163 -4.32 -18.17 -11.02
C GLY A 163 -3.60 -17.23 -10.05
N ASN A 164 -2.47 -17.70 -9.53
CA ASN A 164 -1.49 -16.93 -8.78
C ASN A 164 -0.19 -16.96 -9.54
N VAL A 165 0.12 -15.89 -10.24
CA VAL A 165 1.42 -15.75 -10.91
C VAL A 165 2.40 -15.19 -9.88
N GLN A 166 3.43 -15.94 -9.53
CA GLN A 166 4.40 -15.55 -8.49
C GLN A 166 5.08 -14.21 -8.80
N SER A 167 5.29 -13.89 -10.08
CA SER A 167 5.84 -12.61 -10.53
C SER A 167 4.94 -11.40 -10.26
N ASP A 168 3.66 -11.62 -9.95
CA ASP A 168 2.71 -10.55 -9.64
C ASP A 168 2.79 -10.09 -8.19
N TYR A 169 3.58 -10.79 -7.38
CA TYR A 169 3.69 -10.51 -5.95
C TYR A 169 5.13 -10.18 -5.53
N ALA A 170 5.24 -9.40 -4.47
CA ALA A 170 6.40 -9.35 -3.59
C ALA A 170 6.08 -10.08 -2.28
N ILE A 171 7.13 -10.57 -1.62
CA ILE A 171 7.05 -10.97 -0.22
C ILE A 171 7.69 -9.88 0.62
N ASP A 172 6.95 -9.35 1.58
CA ASP A 172 7.45 -8.44 2.61
C ASP A 172 7.65 -9.22 3.91
N MET A 173 8.84 -9.15 4.45
CA MET A 173 9.29 -9.84 5.66
C MET A 173 9.71 -8.78 6.67
N MET A 174 8.93 -8.56 7.69
CA MET A 174 9.10 -7.44 8.61
C MET A 174 8.87 -7.82 10.06
N GLU A 175 9.43 -7.04 10.96
CA GLU A 175 9.05 -7.01 12.37
C GLU A 175 8.60 -5.59 12.77
N GLU A 176 7.67 -5.53 13.72
CA GLU A 176 7.28 -4.30 14.38
C GLU A 176 7.50 -4.49 15.88
N THR A 177 8.61 -3.94 16.37
CA THR A 177 9.15 -4.21 17.70
C THR A 177 9.12 -2.94 18.56
N PRO A 178 8.79 -3.02 19.86
CA PRO A 178 8.87 -1.88 20.78
C PRO A 178 10.27 -1.24 20.75
N GLN A 179 10.34 0.10 20.81
CA GLN A 179 11.63 0.83 20.74
C GLN A 179 12.54 0.55 21.94
N GLN A 180 12.04 -0.04 23.01
CA GLN A 180 12.84 -0.51 24.15
C GLN A 180 13.66 -1.76 23.79
N GLU A 181 13.20 -2.58 22.83
CA GLU A 181 13.85 -3.79 22.39
C GLU A 181 14.72 -3.57 21.14
N LEU A 182 14.19 -2.80 20.16
CA LEU A 182 14.89 -2.44 18.92
C LEU A 182 14.61 -0.99 18.56
N SER A 183 15.65 -0.17 18.40
CA SER A 183 15.53 1.27 18.22
C SER A 183 16.46 1.83 17.15
N THR A 184 16.13 3.02 16.67
CA THR A 184 16.99 3.89 15.86
C THR A 184 17.16 5.25 16.55
N ALA A 185 18.30 5.90 16.31
CA ALA A 185 18.60 7.20 16.92
C ALA A 185 17.69 8.32 16.37
N GLU A 186 17.36 8.29 15.07
CA GLU A 186 16.55 9.32 14.43
C GLU A 186 15.10 8.83 14.22
N ARG A 187 14.19 9.35 15.03
CA ARG A 187 12.76 8.97 15.03
C ARG A 187 11.91 9.69 13.99
N ASP A 188 12.46 10.70 13.31
CA ASP A 188 11.84 11.46 12.24
C ASP A 188 12.41 11.15 10.85
N ARG A 189 13.24 10.07 10.76
CA ARG A 189 13.88 9.60 9.52
C ARG A 189 13.41 8.22 9.15
N MET A 190 12.97 8.05 7.89
CA MET A 190 12.80 6.75 7.26
C MET A 190 14.04 6.37 6.46
N TYR A 191 14.40 5.09 6.48
CA TYR A 191 15.53 4.56 5.74
C TYR A 191 15.04 3.59 4.68
N ILE A 192 15.59 3.68 3.48
CA ILE A 192 15.26 2.87 2.31
C ILE A 192 16.55 2.35 1.68
N TYR A 193 16.64 1.04 1.51
CA TYR A 193 17.77 0.33 0.95
C TYR A 193 17.33 -0.47 -0.27
N TYR A 194 18.10 -0.41 -1.35
CA TYR A 194 17.81 -1.15 -2.58
C TYR A 194 18.70 -2.39 -2.76
N ARG A 195 19.43 -2.76 -1.73
CA ARG A 195 20.23 -3.98 -1.65
C ARG A 195 20.20 -4.53 -0.24
N ILE A 196 19.94 -5.83 -0.15
CA ILE A 196 19.95 -6.57 1.10
C ILE A 196 21.08 -7.58 1.01
N ARG A 197 22.24 -7.27 1.63
CA ARG A 197 23.49 -8.04 1.50
C ARG A 197 23.91 -8.18 0.02
N SER A 198 23.91 -9.42 -0.52
CA SER A 198 24.23 -9.70 -1.93
C SER A 198 23.03 -9.68 -2.89
N HIS A 199 21.80 -9.49 -2.37
CA HIS A 199 20.57 -9.58 -3.15
C HIS A 199 19.96 -8.21 -3.43
N TYR A 200 19.47 -8.00 -4.64
CA TYR A 200 18.65 -6.84 -4.97
C TYR A 200 17.27 -7.01 -4.37
N GLY A 201 16.90 -6.11 -3.49
CA GLY A 201 15.67 -6.10 -2.75
C GLY A 201 15.37 -4.72 -2.18
N TYR A 202 14.27 -4.60 -1.48
CA TYR A 202 13.84 -3.38 -0.81
C TYR A 202 13.95 -3.60 0.70
N GLY A 203 14.83 -2.84 1.36
CA GLY A 203 14.95 -2.84 2.81
C GLY A 203 14.49 -1.51 3.38
N TYR A 204 13.91 -1.53 4.57
CA TYR A 204 13.45 -0.30 5.18
C TYR A 204 13.51 -0.33 6.71
N VAL A 205 13.62 0.89 7.28
CA VAL A 205 13.46 1.15 8.71
C VAL A 205 12.51 2.32 8.86
N PHE A 206 11.35 2.08 9.49
CA PHE A 206 10.28 3.04 9.66
C PHE A 206 9.96 3.23 11.14
N PRO A 207 10.36 4.38 11.73
CA PRO A 207 10.05 4.69 13.11
C PRO A 207 8.57 5.03 13.28
N LYS A 208 7.94 4.44 14.29
CA LYS A 208 6.57 4.72 14.71
C LYS A 208 6.55 5.19 16.16
N ALA A 209 5.44 5.74 16.63
CA ALA A 209 5.30 6.08 18.04
C ALA A 209 5.48 4.84 18.93
N GLY A 210 6.55 4.81 19.71
CA GLY A 210 6.88 3.71 20.63
C GLY A 210 7.34 2.40 19.99
N HIS A 211 7.37 2.30 18.65
CA HIS A 211 7.76 1.07 17.91
C HIS A 211 8.70 1.39 16.76
N LEU A 212 9.48 0.40 16.36
CA LEU A 212 10.26 0.41 15.14
C LEU A 212 9.77 -0.70 14.21
N ASN A 213 9.49 -0.35 12.96
CA ASN A 213 9.18 -1.32 11.91
C ASN A 213 10.41 -1.46 11.00
N VAL A 214 10.95 -2.67 10.92
CA VAL A 214 12.07 -3.02 10.05
C VAL A 214 11.63 -4.12 9.12
N GLY A 215 11.87 -3.95 7.82
CA GLY A 215 11.45 -4.94 6.85
C GLY A 215 12.37 -5.09 5.66
N VAL A 216 12.26 -6.23 5.00
CA VAL A 216 12.91 -6.56 3.73
C VAL A 216 11.90 -7.17 2.77
N GLY A 217 11.89 -6.68 1.54
CA GLY A 217 10.98 -7.12 0.49
C GLY A 217 11.72 -7.59 -0.76
N PHE A 218 11.21 -8.65 -1.39
CA PHE A 218 11.71 -9.18 -2.64
C PHE A 218 10.54 -9.51 -3.57
N LYS A 219 10.75 -9.48 -4.89
CA LYS A 219 9.81 -10.13 -5.79
C LYS A 219 9.69 -11.60 -5.42
N LEU A 220 8.48 -12.13 -5.40
CA LEU A 220 8.22 -13.48 -4.91
C LEU A 220 8.88 -14.55 -5.81
N ASP A 221 8.85 -14.37 -7.13
CA ASP A 221 9.53 -15.24 -8.08
C ASP A 221 11.05 -15.26 -7.87
N TYR A 222 11.66 -14.07 -7.67
CA TYR A 222 13.08 -13.96 -7.35
C TYR A 222 13.42 -14.62 -6.01
N TYR A 223 12.59 -14.36 -4.98
CA TYR A 223 12.77 -14.94 -3.65
C TYR A 223 12.79 -16.47 -3.70
N LEU A 224 11.77 -17.06 -4.33
CA LEU A 224 11.63 -18.53 -4.43
C LEU A 224 12.76 -19.18 -5.23
N SER A 225 13.33 -18.47 -6.22
CA SER A 225 14.39 -19.00 -7.08
C SER A 225 15.79 -18.81 -6.52
N ASN A 226 16.05 -17.74 -5.76
CA ASN A 226 17.41 -17.30 -5.42
C ASN A 226 17.70 -17.27 -3.92
N LEU A 227 16.69 -17.10 -3.07
CA LEU A 227 16.86 -17.03 -1.62
C LEU A 227 16.37 -18.33 -0.99
N ARG A 228 17.33 -19.12 -0.51
CA ARG A 228 17.03 -20.33 0.27
C ARG A 228 17.12 -20.04 1.76
N GLY A 229 16.36 -20.77 2.53
CA GLY A 229 16.38 -20.67 3.98
C GLY A 229 15.13 -20.09 4.58
N GLU A 230 15.17 -19.82 5.86
CA GLU A 230 14.05 -19.35 6.63
C GLU A 230 13.83 -17.84 6.44
N HIS A 231 12.59 -17.42 6.24
CA HIS A 231 12.22 -16.00 6.08
C HIS A 231 12.82 -15.09 7.14
N TYR A 232 12.76 -15.50 8.40
CA TYR A 232 13.31 -14.73 9.51
C TYR A 232 14.84 -14.59 9.44
N ALA A 233 15.56 -15.57 8.90
CA ALA A 233 17.01 -15.50 8.78
C ALA A 233 17.46 -14.36 7.84
N HIS A 234 16.74 -14.12 6.75
CA HIS A 234 17.03 -13.01 5.83
C HIS A 234 16.73 -11.65 6.47
N HIS A 235 15.61 -11.54 7.19
CA HIS A 235 15.27 -10.34 7.95
C HIS A 235 16.30 -10.06 9.05
N ARG A 236 16.62 -11.05 9.89
CA ARG A 236 17.60 -10.90 10.97
C ARG A 236 18.97 -10.49 10.44
N ALA A 237 19.41 -11.07 9.33
CA ALA A 237 20.68 -10.70 8.72
C ALA A 237 20.73 -9.25 8.27
N PHE A 238 19.59 -8.67 7.82
CA PHE A 238 19.47 -7.25 7.52
C PHE A 238 19.55 -6.40 8.79
N VAL A 239 18.83 -6.77 9.86
CA VAL A 239 18.92 -6.08 11.16
C VAL A 239 20.36 -6.09 11.70
N ASP A 240 21.05 -7.23 11.62
CA ASP A 240 22.44 -7.35 12.08
C ASP A 240 23.40 -6.47 11.25
N ASP A 241 23.18 -6.35 9.93
CA ASP A 241 23.93 -5.41 9.07
C ASP A 241 23.72 -3.95 9.51
N LEU A 242 22.47 -3.54 9.74
CA LEU A 242 22.15 -2.19 10.21
C LEU A 242 22.72 -1.89 11.61
N LYS A 243 22.78 -2.90 12.49
CA LYS A 243 23.45 -2.79 13.80
C LYS A 243 24.96 -2.61 13.65
N SER A 244 25.60 -3.33 12.73
CA SER A 244 27.03 -3.16 12.45
C SER A 244 27.37 -1.76 11.95
N LYS A 245 26.45 -1.14 11.22
CA LYS A 245 26.51 0.26 10.78
C LYS A 245 26.11 1.27 11.87
N ARG A 246 25.78 0.82 13.08
CA ARG A 246 25.30 1.63 14.22
C ARG A 246 24.02 2.41 13.94
N LEU A 247 23.23 1.97 12.98
CA LEU A 247 21.91 2.57 12.66
C LEU A 247 20.81 2.05 13.57
N LEU A 248 20.96 0.82 14.04
CA LEU A 248 20.04 0.19 14.99
C LEU A 248 20.77 -0.21 16.27
N ALA A 249 20.05 -0.18 17.39
CA ALA A 249 20.45 -0.70 18.69
C ALA A 249 19.38 -1.66 19.22
N GLY A 250 19.80 -2.68 19.99
CA GLY A 250 18.87 -3.66 20.56
C GLY A 250 18.88 -5.00 19.84
N GLN A 251 17.78 -5.74 19.91
CA GLN A 251 17.66 -7.12 19.42
C GLN A 251 16.42 -7.29 18.52
N SER A 252 16.58 -8.00 17.40
CA SER A 252 15.45 -8.48 16.60
C SER A 252 14.66 -9.53 17.36
N ASN A 253 13.34 -9.44 17.31
CA ASN A 253 12.44 -10.34 18.03
C ASN A 253 11.59 -11.17 17.05
N ARG A 254 11.90 -12.48 16.96
CA ARG A 254 11.18 -13.41 16.09
C ARG A 254 9.66 -13.46 16.36
N ALA A 255 9.23 -13.23 17.59
CA ALA A 255 7.80 -13.23 17.93
C ALA A 255 7.04 -12.10 17.23
N ASN A 256 7.72 -10.99 16.93
CA ASN A 256 7.17 -9.83 16.22
C ASN A 256 7.30 -9.93 14.69
N PHE A 257 8.02 -10.93 14.19
CA PHE A 257 8.26 -11.13 12.76
C PHE A 257 7.03 -11.69 12.04
N ARG A 258 6.76 -11.14 10.86
CA ARG A 258 5.71 -11.62 9.94
C ARG A 258 6.21 -11.53 8.50
N ALA A 259 5.75 -12.47 7.66
CA ALA A 259 5.93 -12.41 6.21
C ALA A 259 4.56 -12.30 5.53
N PHE A 260 4.43 -11.44 4.54
CA PHE A 260 3.16 -11.17 3.91
C PHE A 260 3.31 -10.90 2.39
N PRO A 261 2.44 -11.48 1.53
CA PRO A 261 2.46 -11.20 0.10
C PRO A 261 1.81 -9.84 -0.21
N LEU A 262 2.41 -9.10 -1.14
CA LEU A 262 1.91 -7.82 -1.68
C LEU A 262 1.70 -7.95 -3.19
N PRO A 263 0.54 -7.59 -3.75
CA PRO A 263 0.36 -7.53 -5.20
C PRO A 263 1.10 -6.31 -5.76
N ILE A 264 2.03 -6.53 -6.68
CA ILE A 264 2.89 -5.48 -7.25
C ILE A 264 2.86 -5.45 -8.78
N SER A 265 1.86 -6.05 -9.40
CA SER A 265 1.67 -6.03 -10.86
C SER A 265 0.67 -4.96 -11.33
N GLY A 266 0.15 -4.16 -10.38
CA GLY A 266 -0.89 -3.17 -10.65
C GLY A 266 -2.30 -3.74 -10.56
N PRO A 267 -3.33 -2.92 -10.85
CA PRO A 267 -4.72 -3.36 -10.83
C PRO A 267 -4.98 -4.50 -11.81
N LEU A 268 -5.88 -5.41 -11.42
CA LEU A 268 -6.37 -6.47 -12.30
C LEU A 268 -6.91 -5.87 -13.60
N ALA A 269 -6.86 -6.65 -14.69
CA ALA A 269 -7.32 -6.22 -16.01
C ALA A 269 -8.79 -5.74 -15.99
N ARG A 270 -9.57 -6.31 -15.07
CA ARG A 270 -10.95 -5.91 -14.78
C ARG A 270 -11.20 -6.02 -13.27
N THR A 271 -11.81 -4.99 -12.68
CA THR A 271 -12.05 -4.88 -11.23
C THR A 271 -13.54 -4.93 -10.88
N TYR A 272 -14.38 -5.36 -11.83
CA TYR A 272 -15.82 -5.49 -11.70
C TYR A 272 -16.36 -6.70 -12.47
N ALA A 273 -17.48 -7.23 -12.01
CA ALA A 273 -18.31 -8.23 -12.70
C ALA A 273 -19.78 -8.01 -12.29
N ASP A 274 -20.73 -8.83 -12.78
CA ASP A 274 -22.13 -8.73 -12.37
C ASP A 274 -22.27 -8.87 -10.85
N GLY A 275 -22.76 -7.83 -10.19
CA GLY A 275 -22.89 -7.78 -8.74
C GLY A 275 -21.59 -7.78 -7.94
N VAL A 276 -20.43 -7.54 -8.56
CA VAL A 276 -19.11 -7.61 -7.89
C VAL A 276 -18.25 -6.39 -8.22
N LEU A 277 -17.64 -5.81 -7.19
CA LEU A 277 -16.54 -4.84 -7.29
C LEU A 277 -15.35 -5.30 -6.46
N LEU A 278 -14.12 -4.97 -6.88
CA LEU A 278 -12.90 -5.26 -6.13
C LEU A 278 -12.17 -3.96 -5.76
N ALA A 279 -11.76 -3.83 -4.51
CA ALA A 279 -11.02 -2.67 -4.01
C ALA A 279 -9.81 -3.09 -3.14
N GLY A 280 -8.86 -2.18 -2.96
CA GLY A 280 -7.61 -2.44 -2.26
C GLY A 280 -6.78 -3.55 -2.91
N ASP A 281 -6.03 -4.30 -2.09
CA ASP A 281 -5.16 -5.39 -2.58
C ASP A 281 -5.94 -6.49 -3.34
N ALA A 282 -7.23 -6.64 -3.06
CA ALA A 282 -8.10 -7.59 -3.77
C ALA A 282 -8.20 -7.28 -5.27
N GLY A 283 -8.22 -6.00 -5.62
CA GLY A 283 -8.19 -5.50 -6.99
C GLY A 283 -6.78 -5.20 -7.52
N GLY A 284 -5.73 -5.38 -6.70
CA GLY A 284 -4.34 -5.06 -7.07
C GLY A 284 -3.99 -3.58 -6.96
N PHE A 285 -4.71 -2.81 -6.14
CA PHE A 285 -4.51 -1.37 -5.97
C PHE A 285 -3.33 -1.07 -5.02
N VAL A 286 -2.13 -1.38 -5.48
CA VAL A 286 -0.86 -1.12 -4.79
C VAL A 286 0.10 -0.48 -5.78
N ASN A 287 0.83 0.55 -5.34
CA ASN A 287 1.91 1.13 -6.12
C ASN A 287 3.08 0.12 -6.18
N ALA A 288 3.37 -0.37 -7.37
CA ALA A 288 4.34 -1.44 -7.58
C ALA A 288 5.78 -1.01 -7.25
N LEU A 289 6.08 0.28 -7.30
CA LEU A 289 7.42 0.82 -7.06
C LEU A 289 7.70 1.06 -5.56
N THR A 290 6.72 1.63 -4.85
CA THR A 290 6.88 2.08 -3.45
C THR A 290 6.24 1.12 -2.46
N ALA A 291 5.48 0.11 -2.92
CA ALA A 291 4.63 -0.77 -2.12
C ALA A 291 3.55 -0.02 -1.29
N GLU A 292 3.27 1.25 -1.60
CA GLU A 292 2.18 2.00 -0.97
C GLU A 292 0.83 1.41 -1.39
N GLY A 293 0.06 0.91 -0.40
CA GLY A 293 -1.26 0.33 -0.64
C GLY A 293 -2.40 1.08 0.05
N ILE A 294 -2.15 1.71 1.20
CA ILE A 294 -3.21 2.29 2.06
C ILE A 294 -3.99 3.40 1.33
N TYR A 295 -3.30 4.35 0.71
CA TYR A 295 -3.91 5.42 -0.07
C TYR A 295 -4.81 4.86 -1.18
N TYR A 296 -4.29 3.95 -1.98
CA TYR A 296 -5.02 3.36 -3.11
C TYR A 296 -6.17 2.47 -2.66
N ALA A 297 -6.01 1.79 -1.52
CA ALA A 297 -7.09 1.01 -0.92
C ALA A 297 -8.26 1.90 -0.50
N MET A 298 -7.99 3.04 0.14
CA MET A 298 -9.03 3.98 0.54
C MET A 298 -9.72 4.62 -0.67
N VAL A 299 -8.96 5.06 -1.68
CA VAL A 299 -9.52 5.64 -2.91
C VAL A 299 -10.39 4.63 -3.64
N SER A 300 -9.89 3.42 -3.89
CA SER A 300 -10.67 2.39 -4.58
C SER A 300 -11.88 1.95 -3.78
N GLY A 301 -11.79 1.89 -2.44
CA GLY A 301 -12.93 1.60 -1.57
C GLY A 301 -14.03 2.65 -1.63
N GLU A 302 -13.67 3.94 -1.59
CA GLU A 302 -14.61 5.04 -1.75
C GLU A 302 -15.30 5.00 -3.12
N LEU A 303 -14.53 4.84 -4.20
CA LEU A 303 -15.06 4.79 -5.55
C LEU A 303 -15.95 3.55 -5.79
N ALA A 304 -15.62 2.41 -5.19
CA ALA A 304 -16.46 1.21 -5.22
C ALA A 304 -17.81 1.47 -4.50
N ALA A 305 -17.78 2.12 -3.34
CA ALA A 305 -19.01 2.50 -2.64
C ALA A 305 -19.87 3.48 -3.45
N ARG A 306 -19.28 4.47 -4.10
CA ARG A 306 -20.00 5.43 -4.98
C ARG A 306 -20.65 4.70 -6.17
N ALA A 307 -19.95 3.77 -6.80
CA ALA A 307 -20.50 2.95 -7.88
C ALA A 307 -21.63 2.03 -7.38
N ALA A 308 -21.52 1.49 -6.16
CA ALA A 308 -22.61 0.74 -5.53
C ALA A 308 -23.85 1.60 -5.29
N LEU A 309 -23.68 2.83 -4.81
CA LEU A 309 -24.79 3.79 -4.65
C LEU A 309 -25.51 4.08 -5.97
N GLU A 310 -24.77 4.25 -7.04
CA GLU A 310 -25.32 4.47 -8.37
C GLU A 310 -26.08 3.23 -8.87
N ALA A 311 -25.50 2.02 -8.70
CA ALA A 311 -26.15 0.77 -9.06
C ALA A 311 -27.46 0.54 -8.29
N ILE A 312 -27.50 0.90 -7.01
CA ILE A 312 -28.70 0.81 -6.16
C ILE A 312 -29.77 1.79 -6.66
N ARG A 313 -29.43 3.05 -6.93
CA ARG A 313 -30.38 4.07 -7.45
C ARG A 313 -30.99 3.65 -8.79
N ASN A 314 -30.18 3.04 -9.66
CA ASN A 314 -30.61 2.59 -10.98
C ASN A 314 -31.29 1.20 -10.95
N GLY A 315 -31.26 0.49 -9.83
CA GLY A 315 -31.74 -0.89 -9.73
C GLY A 315 -30.97 -1.88 -10.61
N ASN A 316 -29.76 -1.50 -11.07
CA ASN A 316 -28.97 -2.26 -12.04
C ASN A 316 -27.58 -2.61 -11.50
N PHE A 317 -27.32 -3.90 -11.35
CA PHE A 317 -26.07 -4.45 -10.81
C PHE A 317 -25.26 -5.23 -11.85
N ALA A 318 -25.60 -5.13 -13.12
CA ALA A 318 -24.88 -5.77 -14.22
C ALA A 318 -23.47 -5.15 -14.36
N GLY A 319 -22.52 -5.94 -14.84
CA GLY A 319 -21.15 -5.48 -15.06
C GLY A 319 -21.07 -4.27 -16.00
N ALA A 320 -21.96 -4.14 -16.96
CA ALA A 320 -22.03 -2.97 -17.82
C ALA A 320 -22.27 -1.66 -17.02
N GLN A 321 -23.14 -1.68 -16.01
CA GLN A 321 -23.37 -0.56 -15.09
C GLN A 321 -22.14 -0.35 -14.20
N LEU A 322 -21.59 -1.43 -13.62
CA LEU A 322 -20.46 -1.38 -12.69
C LEU A 322 -19.14 -0.99 -13.36
N ARG A 323 -19.07 -1.00 -14.69
CA ARG A 323 -17.91 -0.48 -15.45
C ARG A 323 -17.57 0.98 -15.12
N GLY A 324 -18.54 1.77 -14.70
CA GLY A 324 -18.33 3.15 -14.24
C GLY A 324 -17.29 3.26 -13.11
N TYR A 325 -17.22 2.27 -12.23
CA TYR A 325 -16.18 2.15 -11.21
C TYR A 325 -14.77 2.11 -11.81
N GLU A 326 -14.59 1.27 -12.83
CA GLU A 326 -13.27 1.14 -13.48
C GLU A 326 -12.87 2.44 -14.16
N PHE A 327 -13.79 3.14 -14.79
CA PHE A 327 -13.52 4.44 -15.37
C PHE A 327 -13.12 5.47 -14.31
N ALA A 328 -13.82 5.51 -13.17
CA ALA A 328 -13.54 6.44 -12.08
C ALA A 328 -12.14 6.26 -11.48
N TRP A 329 -11.76 5.01 -11.12
CA TRP A 329 -10.44 4.80 -10.56
C TRP A 329 -9.32 4.97 -11.60
N LYS A 330 -9.54 4.65 -12.87
CA LYS A 330 -8.57 4.93 -13.94
C LYS A 330 -8.29 6.40 -14.09
N GLN A 331 -9.31 7.25 -13.98
CA GLN A 331 -9.13 8.70 -14.03
C GLN A 331 -8.35 9.25 -12.82
N GLU A 332 -8.62 8.76 -11.60
CA GLU A 332 -8.01 9.32 -10.39
C GLU A 332 -6.60 8.76 -10.11
N ILE A 333 -6.41 7.43 -10.24
CA ILE A 333 -5.18 6.75 -9.81
C ILE A 333 -4.58 5.82 -10.88
N GLY A 334 -5.25 5.61 -12.00
CA GLY A 334 -4.88 4.61 -12.99
C GLY A 334 -3.52 4.86 -13.62
N ASP A 335 -3.25 6.06 -14.09
CA ASP A 335 -1.97 6.44 -14.69
C ASP A 335 -0.81 6.25 -13.73
N GLU A 336 -1.02 6.58 -12.46
CA GLU A 336 0.02 6.46 -11.45
C GLU A 336 0.35 5.00 -11.15
N LEU A 337 -0.66 4.14 -11.00
CA LEU A 337 -0.46 2.71 -10.80
C LEU A 337 0.19 2.06 -12.04
N ALA A 338 -0.24 2.38 -13.24
CA ALA A 338 0.36 1.88 -14.47
C ALA A 338 1.82 2.31 -14.62
N ASN A 339 2.15 3.56 -14.32
CA ASN A 339 3.52 4.07 -14.36
C ASN A 339 4.40 3.45 -13.27
N SER A 340 3.86 3.16 -12.08
CA SER A 340 4.60 2.47 -11.02
C SER A 340 5.07 1.08 -11.45
N VAL A 341 4.22 0.33 -12.15
CA VAL A 341 4.58 -0.98 -12.73
C VAL A 341 5.66 -0.85 -13.80
N ARG A 342 5.55 0.14 -14.69
CA ARG A 342 6.56 0.38 -15.73
C ARG A 342 7.91 0.74 -15.13
N LEU A 343 7.93 1.63 -14.14
CA LEU A 343 9.16 2.05 -13.45
C LEU A 343 9.77 0.89 -12.65
N GLN A 344 8.96 0.10 -11.94
CA GLN A 344 9.44 -1.08 -11.23
C GLN A 344 10.14 -2.04 -12.20
N LYS A 345 9.49 -2.42 -13.32
CA LYS A 345 10.08 -3.29 -14.34
C LYS A 345 11.37 -2.70 -14.90
N LEU A 346 11.39 -1.40 -15.18
CA LEU A 346 12.57 -0.71 -15.69
C LEU A 346 13.75 -0.74 -14.70
N LEU A 347 13.51 -0.49 -13.43
CA LEU A 347 14.55 -0.43 -12.40
C LEU A 347 15.05 -1.82 -12.01
N LEU A 348 14.16 -2.82 -11.95
CA LEU A 348 14.55 -4.20 -11.63
C LEU A 348 15.27 -4.92 -12.78
N ALA A 349 15.01 -4.53 -14.04
CA ALA A 349 15.73 -5.08 -15.19
C ALA A 349 17.22 -4.72 -15.21
N ASP A 350 17.58 -3.58 -14.61
CA ASP A 350 18.97 -3.12 -14.52
C ASP A 350 19.17 -2.31 -13.22
N PRO A 351 19.63 -2.95 -12.16
CA PRO A 351 19.85 -2.30 -10.86
C PRO A 351 20.83 -1.12 -10.90
N THR A 352 21.73 -1.07 -11.89
CA THR A 352 22.65 0.09 -12.06
C THR A 352 21.92 1.40 -12.34
N ARG A 353 20.64 1.33 -12.76
CA ARG A 353 19.78 2.50 -12.92
C ARG A 353 19.47 3.16 -11.58
N ILE A 354 19.28 2.37 -10.54
CA ILE A 354 19.08 2.88 -9.17
C ILE A 354 20.36 3.58 -8.71
N ASP A 355 21.54 3.00 -8.97
CA ASP A 355 22.82 3.63 -8.65
C ASP A 355 22.98 4.98 -9.36
N ARG A 356 22.66 5.06 -10.65
CA ARG A 356 22.73 6.31 -11.42
C ARG A 356 21.78 7.38 -10.89
N ILE A 357 20.55 6.99 -10.52
CA ILE A 357 19.55 7.92 -9.97
C ILE A 357 20.00 8.44 -8.61
N VAL A 358 20.37 7.55 -7.68
CA VAL A 358 20.78 7.94 -6.33
C VAL A 358 22.09 8.72 -6.36
N ARG A 359 23.07 8.32 -7.19
CA ARG A 359 24.32 9.06 -7.41
C ARG A 359 24.08 10.45 -7.98
N ALA A 360 23.17 10.63 -8.94
CA ALA A 360 22.82 11.94 -9.45
C ALA A 360 22.16 12.81 -8.37
N ALA A 361 21.22 12.23 -7.62
CA ALA A 361 20.52 12.91 -6.54
C ALA A 361 21.46 13.30 -5.38
N SER A 362 22.48 12.49 -5.07
CA SER A 362 23.46 12.83 -4.02
C SER A 362 24.30 14.07 -4.33
N ARG A 363 24.41 14.44 -5.61
CA ARG A 363 25.19 15.60 -6.07
C ARG A 363 24.37 16.87 -6.27
N HIS A 364 23.03 16.73 -6.37
CA HIS A 364 22.16 17.83 -6.77
C HIS A 364 20.93 17.94 -5.84
N PRO A 365 20.85 18.98 -5.01
CA PRO A 365 19.74 19.16 -4.06
C PRO A 365 18.36 19.12 -4.73
N VAL A 366 18.24 19.66 -5.96
CA VAL A 366 16.98 19.62 -6.72
C VAL A 366 16.57 18.18 -7.06
N LEU A 367 17.53 17.33 -7.44
CA LEU A 367 17.26 15.92 -7.72
C LEU A 367 16.96 15.11 -6.44
N ALA A 368 17.63 15.44 -5.34
CA ALA A 368 17.34 14.84 -4.02
C ALA A 368 15.91 15.16 -3.58
N ASP A 369 15.47 16.44 -3.70
CA ASP A 369 14.10 16.86 -3.43
C ASP A 369 13.08 16.08 -4.29
N LEU A 370 13.33 16.04 -5.60
CA LEU A 370 12.41 15.36 -6.52
C LEU A 370 12.36 13.85 -6.28
N LEU A 371 13.50 13.20 -6.03
CA LEU A 371 13.57 11.77 -5.71
C LEU A 371 12.79 11.47 -4.42
N ALA A 372 13.08 12.21 -3.35
CA ALA A 372 12.44 12.00 -2.06
C ALA A 372 10.92 12.20 -2.14
N ARG A 373 10.47 13.29 -2.72
CA ARG A 373 9.03 13.59 -2.85
C ARG A 373 8.29 12.61 -3.77
N PHE A 374 8.97 12.12 -4.81
CA PHE A 374 8.40 11.10 -5.69
C PHE A 374 8.32 9.73 -5.00
N ALA A 375 9.40 9.29 -4.37
CA ALA A 375 9.46 8.00 -3.68
C ALA A 375 8.52 7.93 -2.46
N THR A 376 8.18 9.09 -1.88
CA THR A 376 7.23 9.20 -0.76
C THR A 376 5.79 9.51 -1.18
N GLY A 377 5.50 9.51 -2.49
CA GLY A 377 4.16 9.81 -3.01
C GLY A 377 3.71 11.26 -2.84
N ALA A 378 4.59 12.17 -2.38
CA ALA A 378 4.29 13.59 -2.29
C ALA A 378 4.20 14.27 -3.67
N LEU A 379 4.74 13.63 -4.71
CA LEU A 379 4.55 13.99 -6.11
C LEU A 379 3.95 12.83 -6.88
N THR A 380 2.91 13.10 -7.67
CA THR A 380 2.45 12.16 -8.67
C THR A 380 3.47 11.99 -9.79
N HIS A 381 3.40 10.91 -10.56
CA HIS A 381 4.27 10.71 -11.72
C HIS A 381 4.22 11.91 -12.70
N ALA A 382 3.04 12.44 -12.97
CA ALA A 382 2.86 13.60 -13.84
C ALA A 382 3.53 14.88 -13.28
N GLN A 383 3.37 15.12 -11.97
CA GLN A 383 4.02 16.25 -11.29
C GLN A 383 5.55 16.08 -11.26
N PHE A 384 6.03 14.86 -10.99
CA PHE A 384 7.46 14.54 -11.04
C PHE A 384 8.05 14.83 -12.42
N LYS A 385 7.42 14.34 -13.50
CA LYS A 385 7.86 14.57 -14.87
C LYS A 385 7.90 16.07 -15.22
N ARG A 386 6.87 16.83 -14.87
CA ARG A 386 6.84 18.29 -15.07
C ARG A 386 7.93 18.99 -14.27
N SER A 387 8.17 18.59 -13.04
CA SER A 387 9.19 19.17 -12.17
C SER A 387 10.60 18.83 -12.66
N MET A 388 10.83 17.63 -13.17
CA MET A 388 12.10 17.25 -13.82
C MET A 388 12.40 18.17 -15.01
N LEU A 389 11.43 18.41 -15.89
CA LEU A 389 11.61 19.29 -17.04
C LEU A 389 11.87 20.75 -16.63
N ARG A 390 11.13 21.25 -15.64
CA ARG A 390 11.21 22.67 -15.23
C ARG A 390 12.40 23.00 -14.32
N ARG A 391 12.76 22.09 -13.41
CA ARG A 391 13.73 22.33 -12.34
C ARG A 391 15.07 21.63 -12.55
N ALA A 392 15.07 20.39 -13.01
CA ALA A 392 16.29 19.59 -13.15
C ALA A 392 16.99 19.77 -14.50
N LEU A 393 16.25 19.81 -15.60
CA LEU A 393 16.82 19.97 -16.94
C LEU A 393 17.64 21.27 -17.09
N PRO A 394 17.18 22.44 -16.63
CA PRO A 394 18.00 23.67 -16.70
C PRO A 394 19.30 23.59 -15.89
N VAL A 395 19.29 22.89 -14.75
CA VAL A 395 20.50 22.66 -13.93
C VAL A 395 21.50 21.80 -14.71
N TYR A 396 21.02 20.66 -15.25
CA TYR A 396 21.85 19.76 -16.05
C TYR A 396 22.47 20.43 -17.27
N VAL A 397 21.69 21.23 -18.01
CA VAL A 397 22.16 21.96 -19.19
C VAL A 397 23.23 22.98 -18.80
N ARG A 398 23.05 23.74 -17.72
CA ARG A 398 24.04 24.70 -17.21
C ARG A 398 25.35 24.03 -16.79
N GLU A 399 25.29 22.87 -16.16
CA GLU A 399 26.51 22.14 -15.77
C GLU A 399 27.25 21.57 -16.96
N LYS A 400 26.53 20.98 -17.94
CA LYS A 400 27.15 20.56 -19.20
C LYS A 400 27.81 21.72 -19.96
N ALA A 401 27.14 22.87 -20.02
CA ALA A 401 27.70 24.07 -20.62
C ALA A 401 28.97 24.54 -19.89
N ARG A 402 28.97 24.52 -18.53
CA ARG A 402 30.19 24.87 -17.76
C ARG A 402 31.33 23.90 -17.99
N GLN A 403 31.07 22.59 -18.07
CA GLN A 403 32.08 21.57 -18.37
C GLN A 403 32.67 21.73 -19.77
N LEU A 404 31.92 22.24 -20.75
CA LEU A 404 32.37 22.48 -22.10
C LEU A 404 33.15 23.82 -22.25
N VAL A 405 32.96 24.75 -21.34
CA VAL A 405 33.61 26.08 -21.39
C VAL A 405 34.85 26.16 -20.50
N PHE A 406 34.91 25.36 -19.42
CA PHE A 406 35.98 25.44 -18.41
C PHE A 406 36.70 24.10 -18.17
N GLY A 407 36.37 23.03 -18.89
CA GLY A 407 37.07 21.73 -18.93
C GLY A 407 37.79 21.57 -20.25
#